data_b3f2bb9f0578ee364e04ea11d22250af
#
_entry.id   b3f2bb9f0578ee364e04ea11d22250af
#
_cell.length_a   1.000
_cell.length_b   1.000
_cell.length_c   1.000
_cell.angle_alpha   90.00
_cell.angle_beta   90.00
_cell.angle_gamma   90.00
#
_symmetry.space_group_name_H-M   'P 1'
#
loop_
_entity.id
_entity.type
_entity.pdbx_description
1 polymer ?
#
loop_
_entity_poly.entity_id
_entity_poly.type
_entity_poly.pdbx_seq_one_letter_code
_entity_poly.pdbx_strand_id
1 'polypeptide(L)'
;MKRIIVIFISLLFAVFAFAQTPVKKVAILETVDKMGDVSYGVLFQVRSSLTHAISSSPGYEGYDRVDMASIMGEHNFQRTGMVSDSQIKQLGQMTGAAYVLIAEAANYGAQHIIIAAKILDVEKGGVIASTPPSIADKDPMKMAEACKKICASLVGGSAGHTYTYSSHPASTQSSNASYGSPAPNRQNQTITVNGVSFTMVYVEGGSFMMGCTSEQSGCESDESPSHRVMLNSFYMGETEVTQELWRAVMGDNPSQFKGDKLPVEMVSWDDCELFVKFLNRMTGKHFRLPTEAEWEYAARGGRKSESNMYAGANSLSYVGWYDGNAGGSTHVVKGKLPNELGLYDMSGNVWEWCQDWYSSSYYASSPTDNPKNLSSGSDRVLRGGSWFINATYCRVASRCYNTPSGRYSAYGFRLVLVQD
;
A
#
# COMPACT_ATOMS: atom_id res chain seq x y z
N MET A 1 57.32 -17.18 -69.23
CA MET A 1 57.15 -16.34 -68.07
C MET A 1 55.71 -15.82 -68.09
N LYS A 2 54.78 -16.46 -67.32
CA LYS A 2 53.40 -16.06 -67.24
C LYS A 2 53.23 -15.23 -65.99
N ARG A 3 52.83 -13.95 -66.15
CA ARG A 3 52.49 -13.05 -64.98
C ARG A 3 51.10 -13.36 -64.58
N ILE A 4 50.91 -13.75 -63.26
CA ILE A 4 49.60 -13.91 -62.60
C ILE A 4 49.30 -12.58 -62.03
N ILE A 5 48.19 -11.99 -62.50
CA ILE A 5 47.58 -10.78 -61.87
C ILE A 5 46.61 -11.24 -60.80
N VAL A 6 46.94 -10.95 -59.57
CA VAL A 6 46.02 -11.17 -58.40
C VAL A 6 45.17 -9.92 -58.22
N ILE A 7 43.88 -10.05 -58.50
CA ILE A 7 42.89 -8.99 -58.26
C ILE A 7 42.40 -9.14 -56.78
N PHE A 8 42.76 -8.19 -55.94
CA PHE A 8 42.18 -8.03 -54.60
C PHE A 8 40.80 -7.38 -54.72
N ILE A 9 39.73 -8.16 -54.51
CA ILE A 9 38.40 -7.63 -54.37
C ILE A 9 38.24 -7.27 -52.89
N SER A 10 38.34 -5.98 -52.56
CA SER A 10 38.01 -5.45 -51.25
C SER A 10 36.49 -5.41 -51.07
N LEU A 11 35.94 -6.39 -50.36
CA LEU A 11 34.52 -6.34 -49.93
C LEU A 11 34.36 -5.30 -48.85
N LEU A 12 33.83 -4.14 -49.22
CA LEU A 12 33.45 -3.08 -48.28
C LEU A 12 32.13 -3.50 -47.60
N PHE A 13 32.20 -4.11 -46.41
CA PHE A 13 31.02 -4.28 -45.55
C PHE A 13 30.65 -2.94 -44.96
N ALA A 14 29.69 -2.26 -45.57
CA ALA A 14 28.99 -1.15 -44.95
C ALA A 14 28.15 -1.70 -43.82
N VAL A 15 28.64 -1.62 -42.58
CA VAL A 15 27.85 -1.87 -41.39
C VAL A 15 26.90 -0.67 -41.26
N PHE A 16 25.66 -0.87 -41.72
CA PHE A 16 24.57 0.02 -41.35
C PHE A 16 24.33 -0.13 -39.85
N ALA A 17 24.97 0.70 -39.05
CA ALA A 17 24.55 0.92 -37.67
C ALA A 17 23.16 1.54 -37.70
N PHE A 18 22.13 0.73 -37.58
CA PHE A 18 20.82 1.23 -37.23
C PHE A 18 20.98 1.89 -35.85
N ALA A 19 21.05 3.20 -35.82
CA ALA A 19 20.92 3.97 -34.59
C ALA A 19 19.51 3.64 -34.07
N GLN A 20 19.41 2.75 -33.08
CA GLN A 20 18.17 2.55 -32.35
C GLN A 20 17.82 3.90 -31.74
N THR A 21 16.71 4.46 -32.15
CA THR A 21 16.16 5.64 -31.47
C THR A 21 16.01 5.29 -29.98
N PRO A 22 16.58 6.10 -29.09
CA PRO A 22 16.53 5.79 -27.66
C PRO A 22 15.06 5.65 -27.22
N VAL A 23 14.77 4.54 -26.54
CA VAL A 23 13.42 4.26 -26.01
C VAL A 23 13.07 5.33 -24.99
N LYS A 24 11.94 5.98 -25.18
CA LYS A 24 11.44 7.05 -24.31
C LYS A 24 10.73 6.44 -23.10
N LYS A 25 11.28 6.64 -21.93
CA LYS A 25 10.71 6.17 -20.66
C LYS A 25 9.57 7.08 -20.22
N VAL A 26 8.39 6.49 -19.93
CA VAL A 26 7.19 7.19 -19.50
C VAL A 26 6.79 6.67 -18.11
N ALA A 27 6.83 7.51 -17.09
CA ALA A 27 6.28 7.19 -15.78
C ALA A 27 4.76 7.42 -15.80
N ILE A 28 3.97 6.38 -15.51
CA ILE A 28 2.51 6.49 -15.41
C ILE A 28 2.16 6.71 -13.94
N LEU A 29 1.55 7.85 -13.63
CA LEU A 29 1.10 8.16 -12.29
C LEU A 29 -0.24 7.49 -11.96
N GLU A 30 -0.60 7.52 -10.69
CA GLU A 30 -1.95 7.11 -10.29
C GLU A 30 -3.01 7.88 -11.06
N THR A 31 -4.05 7.15 -11.49
CA THR A 31 -5.23 7.77 -12.10
C THR A 31 -5.94 8.61 -11.04
N VAL A 32 -6.13 9.89 -11.31
CA VAL A 32 -6.78 10.83 -10.40
C VAL A 32 -8.29 10.70 -10.52
N ASP A 33 -8.95 10.33 -9.44
CA ASP A 33 -10.41 10.41 -9.32
C ASP A 33 -10.83 11.81 -8.88
N LYS A 34 -11.36 12.61 -9.80
CA LYS A 34 -11.77 14.00 -9.52
C LYS A 34 -13.01 14.12 -8.63
N MET A 35 -13.90 13.15 -8.71
CA MET A 35 -15.20 13.18 -8.03
C MET A 35 -15.19 12.38 -6.73
N GLY A 36 -14.20 11.50 -6.55
CA GLY A 36 -14.10 10.62 -5.38
C GLY A 36 -15.08 9.45 -5.41
N ASP A 37 -15.64 9.13 -6.57
CA ASP A 37 -16.71 8.15 -6.75
C ASP A 37 -16.31 6.93 -7.59
N VAL A 38 -15.08 6.88 -8.13
CA VAL A 38 -14.58 5.76 -8.93
C VAL A 38 -13.92 4.73 -8.02
N SER A 39 -14.35 3.46 -8.11
CA SER A 39 -13.70 2.39 -7.35
C SER A 39 -12.23 2.24 -7.76
N TYR A 40 -11.40 1.90 -6.79
CA TYR A 40 -9.97 1.71 -7.04
C TYR A 40 -9.68 0.64 -8.08
N GLY A 41 -10.40 -0.48 -8.05
CA GLY A 41 -10.23 -1.53 -9.05
C GLY A 41 -10.31 -0.98 -10.48
N VAL A 42 -11.23 -0.03 -10.71
CA VAL A 42 -11.35 0.67 -11.98
C VAL A 42 -10.20 1.64 -12.23
N LEU A 43 -9.77 2.41 -11.22
CA LEU A 43 -8.63 3.32 -11.35
C LEU A 43 -7.31 2.57 -11.62
N PHE A 44 -7.09 1.47 -10.89
CA PHE A 44 -5.95 0.57 -11.11
C PHE A 44 -5.98 -0.02 -12.53
N GLN A 45 -7.15 -0.45 -12.99
CA GLN A 45 -7.31 -1.01 -14.32
C GLN A 45 -7.03 0.03 -15.41
N VAL A 46 -7.49 1.28 -15.25
CA VAL A 46 -7.14 2.39 -16.14
C VAL A 46 -5.62 2.56 -16.19
N ARG A 47 -4.96 2.67 -15.04
CA ARG A 47 -3.50 2.84 -14.95
C ARG A 47 -2.76 1.68 -15.59
N SER A 48 -3.06 0.44 -15.22
CA SER A 48 -2.43 -0.76 -15.76
C SER A 48 -2.63 -0.86 -17.28
N SER A 49 -3.82 -0.55 -17.77
CA SER A 49 -4.12 -0.53 -19.20
C SER A 49 -3.35 0.56 -19.96
N LEU A 50 -3.17 1.74 -19.36
CA LEU A 50 -2.36 2.83 -19.92
C LEU A 50 -0.88 2.44 -19.96
N THR A 51 -0.36 1.82 -18.89
CA THR A 51 1.03 1.33 -18.82
C THR A 51 1.30 0.32 -19.93
N HIS A 52 0.41 -0.66 -20.08
CA HIS A 52 0.52 -1.67 -21.14
C HIS A 52 0.43 -1.04 -22.54
N ALA A 53 -0.48 -0.10 -22.75
CA ALA A 53 -0.67 0.57 -24.02
C ALA A 53 0.54 1.43 -24.41
N ILE A 54 1.14 2.16 -23.48
CA ILE A 54 2.39 2.92 -23.70
C ILE A 54 3.54 1.98 -24.03
N SER A 55 3.72 0.89 -23.26
CA SER A 55 4.80 -0.09 -23.50
C SER A 55 4.64 -0.84 -24.84
N SER A 56 3.41 -0.92 -25.34
CA SER A 56 3.12 -1.49 -26.66
C SER A 56 3.30 -0.48 -27.82
N SER A 57 3.58 0.79 -27.52
CA SER A 57 3.76 1.85 -28.51
C SER A 57 5.22 1.91 -28.95
N PRO A 58 5.54 1.91 -30.27
CA PRO A 58 6.92 1.89 -30.76
C PRO A 58 7.74 3.08 -30.22
N GLY A 59 8.91 2.78 -29.62
CA GLY A 59 9.83 3.77 -29.08
C GLY A 59 9.48 4.30 -27.69
N TYR A 60 8.49 3.69 -27.02
CA TYR A 60 8.12 4.04 -25.65
C TYR A 60 8.20 2.83 -24.72
N GLU A 61 8.53 3.08 -23.45
CA GLU A 61 8.51 2.10 -22.36
C GLU A 61 7.76 2.72 -21.17
N GLY A 62 6.64 2.11 -20.81
CA GLY A 62 5.81 2.56 -19.68
C GLY A 62 6.27 1.90 -18.37
N TYR A 63 6.37 2.70 -17.33
CA TYR A 63 6.66 2.25 -15.98
C TYR A 63 5.45 2.53 -15.08
N ASP A 64 4.85 1.48 -14.56
CA ASP A 64 3.89 1.57 -13.47
C ASP A 64 4.67 1.63 -12.15
N ARG A 65 4.83 2.81 -11.58
CA ARG A 65 5.49 2.96 -10.28
C ARG A 65 4.46 3.21 -9.19
N VAL A 66 4.06 2.14 -8.54
CA VAL A 66 3.36 2.16 -7.25
C VAL A 66 4.27 2.81 -6.16
N ASP A 67 5.60 2.72 -6.33
CA ASP A 67 6.60 3.18 -5.35
C ASP A 67 6.81 4.70 -5.26
N MET A 68 6.17 5.48 -6.11
CA MET A 68 6.41 6.92 -6.10
C MET A 68 5.86 7.64 -4.88
N ALA A 69 4.87 7.07 -4.19
CA ALA A 69 4.37 7.63 -2.94
C ALA A 69 5.39 7.52 -1.79
N SER A 70 6.22 6.48 -1.78
CA SER A 70 7.30 6.32 -0.79
C SER A 70 8.52 7.20 -1.10
N ILE A 71 8.74 7.51 -2.39
CA ILE A 71 9.86 8.34 -2.84
C ILE A 71 9.53 9.83 -2.71
N MET A 72 8.28 10.21 -2.92
CA MET A 72 7.82 11.59 -2.81
C MET A 72 7.30 11.91 -1.42
N GLY A 73 7.90 11.29 -0.40
CA GLY A 73 7.55 11.54 0.99
C GLY A 73 6.87 12.90 1.14
N GLU A 74 5.62 12.89 1.50
CA GLU A 74 4.82 14.03 1.89
C GLU A 74 4.23 14.95 0.80
N HIS A 75 2.92 14.96 0.83
CA HIS A 75 2.11 16.17 0.76
C HIS A 75 1.92 16.87 -0.59
N ASN A 76 0.69 16.91 -1.00
CA ASN A 76 0.09 17.82 -1.97
C ASN A 76 0.11 17.45 -3.45
N PHE A 77 0.83 16.44 -3.91
CA PHE A 77 0.86 16.12 -5.33
C PHE A 77 -0.50 15.60 -5.86
N GLN A 78 -1.28 14.96 -4.99
CA GLN A 78 -2.53 14.30 -5.37
C GLN A 78 -3.80 15.12 -5.10
N ARG A 79 -3.71 16.18 -4.29
CA ARG A 79 -4.92 16.90 -3.84
C ARG A 79 -5.48 17.92 -4.83
N THR A 80 -4.69 18.44 -5.76
CA THR A 80 -5.11 19.56 -6.60
C THR A 80 -5.19 19.25 -8.10
N GLY A 81 -4.70 18.09 -8.55
CA GLY A 81 -4.59 17.81 -10.00
C GLY A 81 -3.65 18.76 -10.74
N MET A 82 -3.03 19.70 -10.03
CA MET A 82 -2.05 20.65 -10.57
C MET A 82 -0.66 20.24 -10.09
N VAL A 83 0.12 19.70 -11.02
CA VAL A 83 1.54 19.41 -10.83
C VAL A 83 2.31 20.63 -11.30
N SER A 84 3.11 21.26 -10.43
CA SER A 84 3.96 22.36 -10.84
C SER A 84 5.13 21.86 -11.70
N ASP A 85 5.67 22.72 -12.57
CA ASP A 85 6.79 22.36 -13.46
C ASP A 85 8.01 21.88 -12.66
N SER A 86 8.25 22.45 -11.48
CA SER A 86 9.33 22.00 -10.56
C SER A 86 9.11 20.59 -10.04
N GLN A 87 7.88 20.22 -9.74
CA GLN A 87 7.51 18.88 -9.27
C GLN A 87 7.61 17.84 -10.40
N ILE A 88 7.24 18.20 -11.62
CA ILE A 88 7.39 17.35 -12.81
C ILE A 88 8.87 17.04 -13.05
N LYS A 89 9.71 18.06 -12.97
CA LYS A 89 11.15 17.94 -13.17
C LYS A 89 11.80 17.06 -12.09
N GLN A 90 11.43 17.27 -10.84
CA GLN A 90 11.89 16.45 -9.71
C GLN A 90 11.47 14.99 -9.89
N LEU A 91 10.22 14.76 -10.30
CA LEU A 91 9.67 13.44 -10.59
C LEU A 91 10.46 12.70 -11.67
N GLY A 92 10.73 13.36 -12.77
CA GLY A 92 11.52 12.79 -13.84
C GLY A 92 12.96 12.47 -13.44
N GLN A 93 13.60 13.33 -12.66
CA GLN A 93 14.95 13.07 -12.13
C GLN A 93 14.97 11.83 -11.23
N MET A 94 13.95 11.64 -10.39
CA MET A 94 13.85 10.49 -9.47
C MET A 94 13.53 9.18 -10.20
N THR A 95 12.76 9.24 -11.27
CA THR A 95 12.31 8.04 -12.02
C THR A 95 13.23 7.69 -13.18
N GLY A 96 14.07 8.60 -13.61
CA GLY A 96 14.80 8.48 -14.87
C GLY A 96 13.89 8.47 -16.10
N ALA A 97 12.62 8.92 -15.93
CA ALA A 97 11.66 9.00 -17.02
C ALA A 97 11.84 10.30 -17.83
N ALA A 98 11.72 10.20 -19.15
CA ALA A 98 11.70 11.37 -20.03
C ALA A 98 10.32 12.07 -20.03
N TYR A 99 9.29 11.31 -19.75
CA TYR A 99 7.89 11.76 -19.78
C TYR A 99 7.11 11.27 -18.58
N VAL A 100 6.07 12.01 -18.20
CA VAL A 100 5.10 11.63 -17.15
C VAL A 100 3.71 11.62 -17.76
N LEU A 101 2.97 10.52 -17.62
CA LEU A 101 1.57 10.39 -17.99
C LEU A 101 0.69 10.53 -16.75
N ILE A 102 -0.28 11.42 -16.81
CA ILE A 102 -1.30 11.62 -15.78
C ILE A 102 -2.66 11.34 -16.41
N ALA A 103 -3.42 10.44 -15.80
CA ALA A 103 -4.80 10.18 -16.16
C ALA A 103 -5.76 10.67 -15.09
N GLU A 104 -6.92 11.15 -15.52
CA GLU A 104 -8.02 11.57 -14.66
C GLU A 104 -9.24 10.72 -15.03
N ALA A 105 -10.00 10.29 -14.02
CA ALA A 105 -11.19 9.48 -14.20
C ALA A 105 -12.37 10.02 -13.39
N ALA A 106 -13.57 9.79 -13.88
CA ALA A 106 -14.82 10.09 -13.18
C ALA A 106 -15.89 9.08 -13.61
N ASN A 107 -16.78 8.67 -12.71
CA ASN A 107 -17.90 7.79 -13.08
C ASN A 107 -18.85 8.47 -14.08
N TYR A 108 -19.35 7.68 -15.02
CA TYR A 108 -20.40 8.06 -15.95
C TYR A 108 -21.49 6.99 -15.98
N GLY A 109 -22.33 7.02 -14.94
CA GLY A 109 -23.30 5.95 -14.69
C GLY A 109 -22.66 4.66 -14.15
N ALA A 110 -23.48 3.62 -14.00
CA ALA A 110 -23.05 2.39 -13.33
C ALA A 110 -21.96 1.61 -14.09
N GLN A 111 -22.05 1.60 -15.45
CA GLN A 111 -21.22 0.74 -16.31
C GLN A 111 -20.11 1.48 -17.06
N HIS A 112 -20.05 2.81 -16.98
CA HIS A 112 -19.10 3.61 -17.75
C HIS A 112 -18.28 4.54 -16.87
N ILE A 113 -17.13 4.93 -17.40
CA ILE A 113 -16.20 5.87 -16.80
C ILE A 113 -15.73 6.85 -17.87
N ILE A 114 -15.52 8.09 -17.49
CA ILE A 114 -14.84 9.09 -18.31
C ILE A 114 -13.37 9.07 -17.97
N ILE A 115 -12.49 9.00 -18.97
CA ILE A 115 -11.04 9.03 -18.82
C ILE A 115 -10.49 10.17 -19.66
N ALA A 116 -9.66 11.02 -19.05
CA ALA A 116 -8.84 11.99 -19.74
C ALA A 116 -7.38 11.76 -19.35
N ALA A 117 -6.43 11.96 -20.26
CA ALA A 117 -5.03 11.78 -19.98
C ALA A 117 -4.18 12.87 -20.63
N LYS A 118 -3.05 13.17 -19.99
CA LYS A 118 -2.04 14.10 -20.50
C LYS A 118 -0.64 13.54 -20.29
N ILE A 119 0.26 13.82 -21.21
CA ILE A 119 1.66 13.48 -21.12
C ILE A 119 2.49 14.78 -21.03
N LEU A 120 3.43 14.79 -20.11
CA LEU A 120 4.28 15.93 -19.79
C LEU A 120 5.73 15.57 -20.09
N ASP A 121 6.46 16.55 -20.63
CA ASP A 121 7.91 16.45 -20.84
C ASP A 121 8.63 16.86 -19.55
N VAL A 122 9.47 15.96 -19.04
CA VAL A 122 10.18 16.19 -17.77
C VAL A 122 11.25 17.26 -17.90
N GLU A 123 11.93 17.32 -19.04
CA GLU A 123 13.02 18.28 -19.28
C GLU A 123 12.46 19.70 -19.49
N LYS A 124 11.38 19.81 -20.28
CA LYS A 124 10.76 21.10 -20.62
C LYS A 124 9.77 21.59 -19.58
N GLY A 125 9.28 20.69 -18.71
CA GLY A 125 8.33 21.02 -17.63
C GLY A 125 6.93 21.37 -18.13
N GLY A 126 6.50 20.86 -19.29
CA GLY A 126 5.22 21.22 -19.89
C GLY A 126 4.43 20.04 -20.46
N VAL A 127 3.10 20.24 -20.61
CA VAL A 127 2.22 19.28 -21.29
C VAL A 127 2.55 19.28 -22.78
N ILE A 128 2.90 18.12 -23.33
CA ILE A 128 3.21 17.95 -24.76
C ILE A 128 2.04 17.35 -25.55
N ALA A 129 1.14 16.63 -24.88
CA ALA A 129 -0.09 16.11 -25.49
C ALA A 129 -1.15 15.89 -24.40
N SER A 130 -2.41 16.05 -24.77
CA SER A 130 -3.56 15.71 -23.92
C SER A 130 -4.69 15.16 -24.76
N THR A 131 -5.53 14.30 -24.14
CA THR A 131 -6.75 13.80 -24.80
C THR A 131 -7.97 14.51 -24.24
N PRO A 132 -9.02 14.71 -25.04
CA PRO A 132 -10.33 15.06 -24.53
C PRO A 132 -10.86 13.92 -23.65
N PRO A 133 -11.81 14.22 -22.73
CA PRO A 133 -12.50 13.19 -21.96
C PRO A 133 -13.14 12.15 -22.89
N SER A 134 -12.84 10.89 -22.67
CA SER A 134 -13.35 9.74 -23.45
C SER A 134 -14.16 8.82 -22.56
N ILE A 135 -15.34 8.41 -23.01
CA ILE A 135 -16.18 7.45 -22.28
C ILE A 135 -15.67 6.04 -22.57
N ALA A 136 -15.41 5.28 -21.52
CA ALA A 136 -15.02 3.87 -21.56
C ALA A 136 -16.01 3.01 -20.75
N ASP A 137 -16.19 1.76 -21.17
CA ASP A 137 -16.91 0.76 -20.38
C ASP A 137 -16.00 0.26 -19.25
N LYS A 138 -16.55 -0.04 -18.07
CA LYS A 138 -15.81 -0.59 -16.92
C LYS A 138 -15.42 -2.06 -17.12
N ASP A 139 -15.91 -2.71 -18.17
CA ASP A 139 -15.43 -4.04 -18.56
C ASP A 139 -13.92 -4.00 -18.86
N PRO A 140 -13.12 -4.93 -18.30
CA PRO A 140 -11.65 -4.90 -18.41
C PRO A 140 -11.12 -4.86 -19.84
N MET A 141 -11.72 -5.63 -20.77
CA MET A 141 -11.24 -5.68 -22.16
C MET A 141 -11.55 -4.39 -22.92
N LYS A 142 -12.75 -3.87 -22.73
CA LYS A 142 -13.18 -2.61 -23.35
C LYS A 142 -12.41 -1.42 -22.78
N MET A 143 -12.11 -1.44 -21.47
CA MET A 143 -11.25 -0.45 -20.82
C MET A 143 -9.85 -0.43 -21.43
N ALA A 144 -9.24 -1.61 -21.60
CA ALA A 144 -7.93 -1.72 -22.22
C ALA A 144 -7.91 -1.19 -23.66
N GLU A 145 -8.97 -1.42 -24.44
CA GLU A 145 -9.09 -0.88 -25.78
C GLU A 145 -9.25 0.64 -25.79
N ALA A 146 -10.03 1.20 -24.86
CA ALA A 146 -10.16 2.65 -24.70
C ALA A 146 -8.83 3.29 -24.30
N CYS A 147 -8.11 2.73 -23.36
CA CYS A 147 -6.77 3.19 -22.96
C CYS A 147 -5.75 3.10 -24.09
N LYS A 148 -5.84 2.07 -24.94
CA LYS A 148 -5.00 1.96 -26.14
C LYS A 148 -5.24 3.11 -27.12
N LYS A 149 -6.50 3.50 -27.35
CA LYS A 149 -6.85 4.66 -28.19
C LYS A 149 -6.36 5.97 -27.58
N ILE A 150 -6.51 6.14 -26.26
CA ILE A 150 -5.98 7.29 -25.50
C ILE A 150 -4.47 7.41 -25.70
N CYS A 151 -3.72 6.34 -25.48
CA CYS A 151 -2.26 6.33 -25.64
C CYS A 151 -1.85 6.61 -27.10
N ALA A 152 -2.51 6.02 -28.08
CA ALA A 152 -2.22 6.29 -29.49
C ALA A 152 -2.38 7.78 -29.84
N SER A 153 -3.38 8.47 -29.25
CA SER A 153 -3.56 9.91 -29.42
C SER A 153 -2.46 10.73 -28.72
N LEU A 154 -1.92 10.26 -27.60
CA LEU A 154 -0.86 10.96 -26.84
C LEU A 154 0.52 10.85 -27.49
N VAL A 155 0.85 9.69 -28.07
CA VAL A 155 2.20 9.40 -28.61
C VAL A 155 2.25 9.40 -30.13
N GLY A 156 1.13 9.32 -30.81
CA GLY A 156 1.03 9.25 -32.28
C GLY A 156 0.56 10.52 -33.00
N GLY A 157 0.20 11.57 -32.27
CA GLY A 157 -0.47 12.76 -32.83
C GLY A 157 0.47 13.94 -33.08
N SER A 158 0.39 14.49 -34.27
CA SER A 158 0.82 15.87 -34.58
C SER A 158 0.08 16.88 -33.72
N ALA A 159 0.87 17.77 -33.14
CA ALA A 159 0.60 19.15 -32.70
C ALA A 159 -0.84 19.62 -32.45
N GLY A 160 -1.06 20.00 -31.20
CA GLY A 160 -1.65 21.31 -30.92
C GLY A 160 -3.15 21.40 -30.73
N HIS A 161 -3.55 21.31 -29.47
CA HIS A 161 -4.58 22.23 -28.97
C HIS A 161 -4.19 22.65 -27.55
N THR A 162 -3.64 23.83 -27.45
CA THR A 162 -3.38 24.53 -26.19
C THR A 162 -4.73 25.01 -25.64
N TYR A 163 -5.19 24.38 -24.56
CA TYR A 163 -6.25 24.97 -23.75
C TYR A 163 -5.61 25.76 -22.61
N THR A 164 -5.77 27.08 -22.68
CA THR A 164 -5.44 28.00 -21.59
C THR A 164 -6.44 27.81 -20.44
N TYR A 165 -5.97 27.35 -19.32
CA TYR A 165 -6.76 27.31 -18.09
C TYR A 165 -6.77 28.69 -17.43
N SER A 166 -7.96 29.26 -17.31
CA SER A 166 -8.18 30.51 -16.57
C SER A 166 -8.13 30.23 -15.08
N SER A 167 -7.17 30.85 -14.40
CA SER A 167 -7.02 30.80 -12.95
C SER A 167 -8.05 31.71 -12.29
N HIS A 168 -8.89 31.16 -11.42
CA HIS A 168 -9.67 31.96 -10.47
C HIS A 168 -8.89 32.05 -9.16
N PRO A 169 -8.80 33.25 -8.55
CA PRO A 169 -8.05 33.43 -7.31
C PRO A 169 -8.80 32.89 -6.11
N ALA A 170 -8.10 32.12 -5.29
CA ALA A 170 -8.57 31.68 -3.99
C ALA A 170 -8.59 32.85 -3.00
N SER A 171 -9.74 33.16 -2.44
CA SER A 171 -9.89 34.11 -1.37
C SER A 171 -9.37 33.50 -0.05
N THR A 172 -8.31 34.11 0.47
CA THR A 172 -7.84 33.88 1.83
C THR A 172 -8.76 34.59 2.83
N GLN A 173 -9.47 33.85 3.65
CA GLN A 173 -9.96 34.36 4.92
C GLN A 173 -9.25 33.65 6.06
N SER A 174 -8.37 34.33 6.72
CA SER A 174 -7.79 33.95 7.99
C SER A 174 -8.80 34.29 9.10
N SER A 175 -9.29 33.31 9.81
CA SER A 175 -9.96 33.51 11.09
C SER A 175 -9.11 32.81 12.17
N ASN A 176 -8.41 33.61 12.95
CA ASN A 176 -7.82 33.18 14.22
C ASN A 176 -8.94 32.86 15.22
N ALA A 177 -9.21 31.58 15.42
CA ALA A 177 -9.92 31.09 16.58
C ALA A 177 -8.96 30.15 17.33
N SER A 178 -8.49 30.64 18.48
CA SER A 178 -7.79 29.83 19.47
C SER A 178 -8.81 28.86 20.08
N TYR A 179 -8.83 27.64 19.55
CA TYR A 179 -9.52 26.53 20.22
C TYR A 179 -8.50 25.75 21.03
N GLY A 180 -8.71 25.70 22.34
CA GLY A 180 -8.03 24.73 23.19
C GLY A 180 -8.26 23.32 22.63
N SER A 181 -7.18 22.55 22.47
CA SER A 181 -7.26 21.17 21.99
C SER A 181 -8.25 20.39 22.86
N PRO A 182 -9.25 19.71 22.28
CA PRO A 182 -10.14 18.85 23.03
C PRO A 182 -9.31 17.78 23.73
N ALA A 183 -9.69 17.42 24.97
CA ALA A 183 -9.07 16.30 25.68
C ALA A 183 -9.11 15.04 24.79
N PRO A 184 -8.05 14.23 24.75
CA PRO A 184 -7.98 13.08 23.85
C PRO A 184 -9.16 12.14 24.11
N ASN A 185 -9.86 11.76 23.04
CA ASN A 185 -10.95 10.78 23.13
C ASN A 185 -10.38 9.43 23.52
N ARG A 186 -10.70 8.94 24.71
CA ARG A 186 -10.24 7.65 25.26
C ARG A 186 -11.24 6.51 25.05
N GLN A 187 -12.28 6.73 24.26
CA GLN A 187 -13.31 5.73 23.96
C GLN A 187 -13.01 5.04 22.63
N ASN A 188 -13.43 3.78 22.52
CA ASN A 188 -13.38 3.06 21.24
C ASN A 188 -14.16 3.83 20.18
N GLN A 189 -13.70 3.78 18.94
CA GLN A 189 -14.33 4.46 17.81
C GLN A 189 -14.93 3.43 16.85
N THR A 190 -16.18 3.60 16.47
CA THR A 190 -16.78 2.87 15.35
C THR A 190 -16.68 3.74 14.11
N ILE A 191 -16.14 3.17 13.04
CA ILE A 191 -15.95 3.83 11.75
C ILE A 191 -16.72 3.07 10.69
N THR A 192 -17.39 3.79 9.80
CA THR A 192 -18.20 3.20 8.75
C THR A 192 -17.69 3.65 7.38
N VAL A 193 -17.46 2.71 6.48
CA VAL A 193 -17.04 2.94 5.09
C VAL A 193 -17.91 2.12 4.16
N ASN A 194 -18.58 2.77 3.22
CA ASN A 194 -19.47 2.11 2.25
C ASN A 194 -20.46 1.13 2.89
N GLY A 195 -21.02 1.49 4.06
CA GLY A 195 -21.99 0.67 4.78
C GLY A 195 -21.40 -0.42 5.67
N VAL A 196 -20.07 -0.63 5.64
CA VAL A 196 -19.37 -1.58 6.51
C VAL A 196 -18.79 -0.85 7.71
N SER A 197 -19.13 -1.32 8.92
CA SER A 197 -18.64 -0.73 10.18
C SER A 197 -17.60 -1.62 10.83
N PHE A 198 -16.56 -0.99 11.39
CA PHE A 198 -15.51 -1.66 12.16
C PHE A 198 -15.13 -0.81 13.38
N THR A 199 -14.58 -1.45 14.41
CA THR A 199 -14.21 -0.82 15.67
C THR A 199 -12.71 -0.63 15.77
N MET A 200 -12.30 0.57 16.20
CA MET A 200 -10.94 0.88 16.61
C MET A 200 -10.91 0.99 18.13
N VAL A 201 -10.16 0.09 18.77
CA VAL A 201 -10.02 0.02 20.24
C VAL A 201 -8.96 1.00 20.69
N TYR A 202 -9.27 1.82 21.70
CA TYR A 202 -8.28 2.72 22.30
C TYR A 202 -7.25 1.94 23.11
N VAL A 203 -5.99 2.11 22.77
CA VAL A 203 -4.83 1.54 23.46
C VAL A 203 -4.09 2.66 24.18
N GLU A 204 -4.19 2.71 25.50
CA GLU A 204 -3.49 3.70 26.30
C GLU A 204 -1.98 3.43 26.26
N GLY A 205 -1.21 4.46 25.92
CA GLY A 205 0.24 4.38 25.85
C GLY A 205 0.88 4.04 27.19
N GLY A 206 2.06 3.47 27.15
CA GLY A 206 2.79 3.05 28.32
C GLY A 206 4.11 2.38 27.98
N SER A 207 4.79 1.82 28.99
CA SER A 207 6.02 1.09 28.79
C SER A 207 5.84 -0.40 29.07
N PHE A 208 6.55 -1.24 28.31
CA PHE A 208 6.56 -2.68 28.48
C PHE A 208 7.94 -3.26 28.14
N MET A 209 8.13 -4.52 28.44
CA MET A 209 9.29 -5.30 27.99
C MET A 209 8.91 -6.03 26.71
N MET A 210 9.50 -5.65 25.59
CA MET A 210 9.31 -6.26 24.27
C MET A 210 10.27 -7.42 24.08
N GLY A 211 9.80 -8.50 23.45
CA GLY A 211 10.61 -9.68 23.14
C GLY A 211 10.42 -10.85 24.12
N CYS A 212 11.43 -11.73 24.22
CA CYS A 212 11.38 -12.92 25.06
C CYS A 212 11.45 -12.56 26.54
N THR A 213 10.31 -12.40 27.19
CA THR A 213 10.15 -12.18 28.64
C THR A 213 9.92 -13.51 29.37
N SER A 214 9.90 -13.49 30.71
CA SER A 214 9.88 -14.72 31.53
C SER A 214 8.66 -15.61 31.34
N GLU A 215 7.53 -15.06 30.93
CA GLU A 215 6.31 -15.82 30.62
C GLU A 215 6.33 -16.48 29.23
N GLN A 216 7.31 -16.13 28.39
CA GLN A 216 7.49 -16.74 27.09
C GLN A 216 8.36 -18.00 27.18
N SER A 217 8.00 -19.03 26.44
CA SER A 217 8.82 -20.26 26.33
C SER A 217 9.00 -20.63 24.85
N GLY A 218 10.13 -21.29 24.55
CA GLY A 218 10.44 -21.64 23.15
C GLY A 218 10.73 -20.42 22.27
N CYS A 219 11.42 -19.41 22.83
CA CYS A 219 11.80 -18.20 22.12
C CYS A 219 12.86 -18.47 21.05
N GLU A 220 12.74 -17.78 19.93
CA GLU A 220 13.77 -17.72 18.90
C GLU A 220 14.79 -16.62 19.21
N SER A 221 15.97 -16.71 18.61
CA SER A 221 17.08 -15.79 18.89
C SER A 221 16.79 -14.34 18.53
N ASP A 222 15.92 -14.09 17.57
CA ASP A 222 15.52 -12.75 17.10
C ASP A 222 14.47 -12.07 18.01
N GLU A 223 13.91 -12.81 18.98
CA GLU A 223 13.09 -12.29 20.05
C GLU A 223 13.93 -11.72 21.22
N SER A 224 15.26 -11.77 21.13
CA SER A 224 16.20 -11.37 22.16
C SER A 224 17.19 -10.30 21.65
N PRO A 225 17.69 -9.43 22.56
CA PRO A 225 17.35 -9.33 23.98
C PRO A 225 15.95 -8.72 24.20
N SER A 226 15.28 -9.15 25.27
CA SER A 226 14.11 -8.39 25.73
C SER A 226 14.56 -7.00 26.16
N HIS A 227 13.80 -5.97 25.75
CA HIS A 227 14.18 -4.58 25.97
C HIS A 227 12.96 -3.71 26.30
N ARG A 228 13.22 -2.61 26.97
CA ARG A 228 12.15 -1.69 27.37
C ARG A 228 11.74 -0.81 26.19
N VAL A 229 10.44 -0.77 25.93
CA VAL A 229 9.79 0.10 24.94
C VAL A 229 8.77 0.98 25.63
N MET A 230 8.64 2.22 25.17
CA MET A 230 7.62 3.19 25.57
C MET A 230 6.84 3.65 24.34
N LEU A 231 5.52 3.60 24.41
CA LEU A 231 4.63 3.95 23.29
C LEU A 231 3.65 5.05 23.69
N ASN A 232 3.35 5.92 22.76
CA ASN A 232 2.22 6.84 22.83
C ASN A 232 0.90 6.07 22.73
N SER A 233 -0.22 6.73 23.09
CA SER A 233 -1.55 6.16 22.88
C SER A 233 -1.91 6.14 21.39
N PHE A 234 -2.67 5.11 20.98
CA PHE A 234 -3.14 4.92 19.60
C PHE A 234 -4.47 4.16 19.62
N TYR A 235 -5.08 3.99 18.46
CA TYR A 235 -6.20 3.07 18.29
C TYR A 235 -5.76 1.90 17.42
N MET A 236 -6.23 0.69 17.77
CA MET A 236 -5.97 -0.53 16.99
C MET A 236 -7.27 -1.18 16.57
N GLY A 237 -7.31 -1.74 15.37
CA GLY A 237 -8.44 -2.53 14.88
C GLY A 237 -8.79 -3.65 15.86
N GLU A 238 -10.05 -3.73 16.25
CA GLU A 238 -10.57 -4.74 17.19
C GLU A 238 -10.27 -6.16 16.70
N THR A 239 -10.24 -6.32 15.38
CA THR A 239 -9.91 -7.56 14.67
C THR A 239 -8.93 -7.29 13.53
N GLU A 240 -8.51 -8.33 12.85
CA GLU A 240 -7.96 -8.24 11.51
C GLU A 240 -8.95 -7.55 10.57
N VAL A 241 -8.48 -6.99 9.46
CA VAL A 241 -9.34 -6.45 8.40
C VAL A 241 -10.14 -7.59 7.79
N THR A 242 -11.47 -7.49 7.80
CA THR A 242 -12.36 -8.51 7.24
C THR A 242 -12.47 -8.38 5.72
N GLN A 243 -12.89 -9.46 5.05
CA GLN A 243 -13.10 -9.47 3.60
C GLN A 243 -14.23 -8.53 3.16
N GLU A 244 -15.26 -8.30 4.00
CA GLU A 244 -16.28 -7.30 3.69
C GLU A 244 -15.72 -5.88 3.75
N LEU A 245 -14.86 -5.57 4.75
CA LEU A 245 -14.21 -4.26 4.83
C LEU A 245 -13.21 -4.07 3.69
N TRP A 246 -12.44 -5.11 3.37
CA TRP A 246 -11.55 -5.07 2.20
C TRP A 246 -12.33 -4.75 0.91
N ARG A 247 -13.43 -5.47 0.65
CA ARG A 247 -14.28 -5.21 -0.53
C ARG A 247 -14.89 -3.81 -0.53
N ALA A 248 -15.30 -3.32 0.64
CA ALA A 248 -15.85 -1.97 0.76
C ALA A 248 -14.86 -0.88 0.36
N VAL A 249 -13.56 -1.12 0.54
CA VAL A 249 -12.48 -0.18 0.22
C VAL A 249 -11.89 -0.44 -1.16
N MET A 250 -11.58 -1.70 -1.49
CA MET A 250 -10.81 -2.10 -2.68
C MET A 250 -11.69 -2.53 -3.86
N GLY A 251 -12.92 -2.94 -3.60
CA GLY A 251 -13.87 -3.37 -4.64
C GLY A 251 -13.77 -4.85 -5.04
N ASP A 252 -12.75 -5.57 -4.62
CA ASP A 252 -12.49 -6.99 -4.91
C ASP A 252 -12.33 -7.83 -3.63
N ASN A 253 -11.99 -9.12 -3.78
CA ASN A 253 -11.64 -9.99 -2.67
C ASN A 253 -10.59 -11.02 -3.11
N PRO A 254 -9.29 -10.82 -2.79
CA PRO A 254 -8.21 -11.70 -3.21
C PRO A 254 -8.17 -13.02 -2.43
N SER A 255 -8.79 -13.09 -1.25
CA SER A 255 -8.66 -14.20 -0.30
C SER A 255 -8.93 -15.57 -0.92
N GLN A 256 -8.21 -16.58 -0.49
CA GLN A 256 -8.44 -17.98 -0.87
C GLN A 256 -9.72 -18.53 -0.21
N PHE A 257 -9.85 -18.35 1.10
CA PHE A 257 -11.06 -18.73 1.83
C PHE A 257 -12.08 -17.60 1.75
N LYS A 258 -13.32 -17.89 1.41
CA LYS A 258 -14.34 -16.87 1.14
C LYS A 258 -15.37 -16.76 2.25
N GLY A 259 -15.59 -15.53 2.75
CA GLY A 259 -16.61 -15.22 3.75
C GLY A 259 -16.47 -13.80 4.28
N ASP A 260 -17.55 -13.06 4.35
CA ASP A 260 -17.56 -11.63 4.68
C ASP A 260 -16.86 -11.30 6.00
N LYS A 261 -17.05 -12.14 7.00
CA LYS A 261 -16.46 -11.98 8.34
C LYS A 261 -15.16 -12.75 8.56
N LEU A 262 -14.62 -13.40 7.53
CA LEU A 262 -13.27 -13.94 7.58
C LEU A 262 -12.25 -12.80 7.46
N PRO A 263 -11.03 -12.95 7.99
CA PRO A 263 -9.96 -12.00 7.71
C PRO A 263 -9.65 -12.00 6.21
N VAL A 264 -9.30 -10.87 5.67
CA VAL A 264 -8.72 -10.83 4.32
C VAL A 264 -7.33 -11.48 4.37
N GLU A 265 -7.06 -12.33 3.39
CA GLU A 265 -5.75 -12.97 3.21
C GLU A 265 -5.37 -13.00 1.72
N MET A 266 -4.22 -13.56 1.35
CA MET A 266 -3.63 -13.44 0.01
C MET A 266 -3.31 -11.99 -0.36
N VAL A 267 -3.01 -11.17 0.65
CA VAL A 267 -2.62 -9.77 0.52
C VAL A 267 -1.14 -9.60 0.86
N SER A 268 -0.40 -8.86 0.04
CA SER A 268 0.97 -8.46 0.27
C SER A 268 1.02 -7.24 1.21
N TRP A 269 2.19 -6.92 1.73
CA TRP A 269 2.41 -5.69 2.48
C TRP A 269 2.06 -4.46 1.65
N ASP A 270 2.45 -4.46 0.36
CA ASP A 270 2.14 -3.39 -0.58
C ASP A 270 0.63 -3.23 -0.80
N ASP A 271 -0.13 -4.34 -0.88
CA ASP A 271 -1.60 -4.30 -0.98
C ASP A 271 -2.23 -3.69 0.29
N CYS A 272 -1.67 -4.00 1.48
CA CYS A 272 -2.14 -3.47 2.75
C CYS A 272 -1.90 -1.96 2.85
N GLU A 273 -0.73 -1.47 2.46
CA GLU A 273 -0.44 -0.02 2.41
C GLU A 273 -1.38 0.69 1.42
N LEU A 274 -1.69 0.04 0.32
CA LEU A 274 -2.63 0.56 -0.65
C LEU A 274 -4.05 0.64 -0.07
N PHE A 275 -4.53 -0.41 0.59
CA PHE A 275 -5.80 -0.41 1.31
C PHE A 275 -5.86 0.75 2.32
N VAL A 276 -4.82 0.91 3.13
CA VAL A 276 -4.69 1.99 4.12
C VAL A 276 -4.83 3.37 3.46
N LYS A 277 -4.15 3.57 2.35
CA LYS A 277 -4.21 4.83 1.58
C LYS A 277 -5.64 5.15 1.13
N PHE A 278 -6.39 4.14 0.66
CA PHE A 278 -7.78 4.35 0.25
C PHE A 278 -8.70 4.59 1.42
N LEU A 279 -8.55 3.80 2.49
CA LEU A 279 -9.31 3.99 3.71
C LEU A 279 -9.12 5.42 4.26
N ASN A 280 -7.89 5.92 4.28
CA ASN A 280 -7.57 7.29 4.69
C ASN A 280 -8.28 8.33 3.81
N ARG A 281 -8.25 8.13 2.50
CA ARG A 281 -8.92 9.03 1.57
C ARG A 281 -10.42 9.04 1.75
N MET A 282 -11.05 7.86 1.96
CA MET A 282 -12.50 7.73 2.13
C MET A 282 -13.00 8.30 3.45
N THR A 283 -12.19 8.21 4.51
CA THR A 283 -12.59 8.59 5.86
C THR A 283 -12.08 9.97 6.31
N GLY A 284 -11.06 10.51 5.63
CA GLY A 284 -10.33 11.69 6.07
C GLY A 284 -9.51 11.48 7.35
N LYS A 285 -9.28 10.21 7.75
CA LYS A 285 -8.54 9.83 8.95
C LYS A 285 -7.12 9.36 8.61
N HIS A 286 -6.28 9.13 9.64
CA HIS A 286 -4.88 8.73 9.50
C HIS A 286 -4.65 7.29 9.97
N PHE A 287 -5.14 6.33 9.19
CA PHE A 287 -4.85 4.90 9.38
C PHE A 287 -3.47 4.55 8.86
N ARG A 288 -2.90 3.49 9.42
CA ARG A 288 -1.66 2.84 8.98
C ARG A 288 -1.60 1.40 9.47
N LEU A 289 -0.62 0.64 9.02
CA LEU A 289 -0.25 -0.61 9.67
C LEU A 289 0.32 -0.33 11.07
N PRO A 290 0.25 -1.27 12.02
CA PRO A 290 0.93 -1.15 13.30
C PRO A 290 2.45 -1.16 13.11
N THR A 291 3.20 -0.49 13.98
CA THR A 291 4.60 -0.85 14.18
C THR A 291 4.68 -2.19 14.89
N GLU A 292 5.79 -2.91 14.76
CA GLU A 292 5.99 -4.18 15.46
C GLU A 292 5.82 -4.03 16.98
N ALA A 293 6.32 -2.93 17.53
CA ALA A 293 6.21 -2.63 18.96
C ALA A 293 4.77 -2.33 19.41
N GLU A 294 4.00 -1.59 18.61
CA GLU A 294 2.58 -1.33 18.89
C GLU A 294 1.77 -2.62 18.85
N TRP A 295 2.07 -3.48 17.88
CA TRP A 295 1.42 -4.77 17.74
C TRP A 295 1.66 -5.64 18.98
N GLU A 296 2.92 -5.80 19.42
CA GLU A 296 3.25 -6.63 20.58
C GLU A 296 2.71 -6.04 21.89
N TYR A 297 2.80 -4.72 22.07
CA TYR A 297 2.23 -4.04 23.24
C TYR A 297 0.72 -4.30 23.36
N ALA A 298 0.01 -4.16 22.26
CA ALA A 298 -1.42 -4.40 22.21
C ALA A 298 -1.78 -5.88 22.42
N ALA A 299 -1.02 -6.80 21.82
CA ALA A 299 -1.20 -8.24 22.00
C ALA A 299 -1.02 -8.68 23.46
N ARG A 300 -0.06 -8.06 24.16
CA ARG A 300 0.19 -8.31 25.60
C ARG A 300 -0.84 -7.68 26.52
N GLY A 301 -1.87 -6.98 26.02
CA GLY A 301 -2.90 -6.34 26.84
C GLY A 301 -2.54 -4.90 27.26
N GLY A 302 -1.48 -4.29 26.72
CA GLY A 302 -1.07 -2.92 27.03
C GLY A 302 -0.83 -2.71 28.55
N ARG A 303 -1.43 -1.65 29.10
CA ARG A 303 -1.38 -1.35 30.57
C ARG A 303 -2.16 -2.34 31.44
N LYS A 304 -3.01 -3.18 30.83
CA LYS A 304 -3.81 -4.18 31.54
C LYS A 304 -3.21 -5.59 31.42
N SER A 305 -1.98 -5.71 30.89
CA SER A 305 -1.30 -6.98 30.67
C SER A 305 -1.30 -7.87 31.91
N GLU A 306 -1.70 -9.12 31.73
CA GLU A 306 -1.66 -10.17 32.75
C GLU A 306 -0.45 -11.11 32.58
N SER A 307 0.49 -10.72 31.70
CA SER A 307 1.71 -11.48 31.39
C SER A 307 1.42 -12.88 30.86
N ASN A 308 0.47 -12.98 29.95
CA ASN A 308 0.12 -14.22 29.28
C ASN A 308 1.08 -14.56 28.14
N MET A 309 1.24 -15.87 27.86
CA MET A 309 2.04 -16.36 26.73
C MET A 309 1.42 -15.99 25.37
N TYR A 310 0.08 -16.06 25.27
CA TYR A 310 -0.72 -15.69 24.12
C TYR A 310 -1.57 -14.46 24.45
N ALA A 311 -2.15 -13.82 23.48
CA ALA A 311 -2.96 -12.63 23.68
C ALA A 311 -4.24 -12.93 24.46
N GLY A 312 -4.23 -12.69 25.77
CA GLY A 312 -5.36 -12.86 26.69
C GLY A 312 -5.42 -14.20 27.43
N ALA A 313 -4.49 -15.17 27.19
CA ALA A 313 -4.47 -16.43 27.92
C ALA A 313 -3.14 -17.16 27.83
N ASN A 314 -2.91 -18.13 28.75
CA ASN A 314 -1.79 -19.08 28.67
C ASN A 314 -2.12 -20.36 27.89
N SER A 315 -3.35 -20.51 27.41
CA SER A 315 -3.76 -21.60 26.52
C SER A 315 -4.28 -21.04 25.21
N LEU A 316 -3.58 -21.32 24.12
CA LEU A 316 -3.91 -20.79 22.78
C LEU A 316 -5.33 -21.19 22.33
N SER A 317 -5.81 -22.36 22.70
CA SER A 317 -7.13 -22.86 22.28
C SER A 317 -8.30 -21.93 22.66
N TYR A 318 -8.13 -21.11 23.70
CA TYR A 318 -9.16 -20.13 24.12
C TYR A 318 -9.15 -18.86 23.29
N VAL A 319 -7.99 -18.42 22.81
CA VAL A 319 -7.78 -17.09 22.22
C VAL A 319 -7.36 -17.12 20.75
N GLY A 320 -7.06 -18.32 20.18
CA GLY A 320 -6.52 -18.38 18.83
C GLY A 320 -6.92 -19.60 18.00
N TRP A 321 -6.87 -19.41 16.68
CA TRP A 321 -7.01 -20.45 15.67
C TRP A 321 -5.63 -20.79 15.10
N TYR A 322 -5.21 -22.04 15.25
CA TYR A 322 -3.90 -22.55 14.87
C TYR A 322 -4.02 -23.97 14.29
N ASP A 323 -2.94 -24.60 13.85
CA ASP A 323 -2.95 -25.93 13.23
C ASP A 323 -3.70 -26.99 14.03
N GLY A 324 -3.62 -26.92 15.38
CA GLY A 324 -4.28 -27.87 16.29
C GLY A 324 -5.80 -27.74 16.39
N ASN A 325 -6.41 -26.63 15.93
CA ASN A 325 -7.85 -26.41 16.08
C ASN A 325 -8.55 -25.69 14.90
N ALA A 326 -7.80 -25.23 13.91
CA ALA A 326 -8.37 -24.45 12.81
C ALA A 326 -8.96 -25.28 11.67
N GLY A 327 -8.71 -26.60 11.63
CA GLY A 327 -9.28 -27.47 10.60
C GLY A 327 -8.87 -27.15 9.17
N GLY A 328 -7.71 -26.47 8.98
CA GLY A 328 -7.11 -26.19 7.69
C GLY A 328 -7.62 -24.94 6.96
N SER A 329 -8.22 -23.98 7.68
CA SER A 329 -8.73 -22.73 7.10
C SER A 329 -8.71 -21.57 8.09
N THR A 330 -8.89 -20.33 7.58
CA THR A 330 -9.20 -19.17 8.40
C THR A 330 -10.59 -19.26 9.03
N HIS A 331 -10.81 -18.55 10.11
CA HIS A 331 -12.08 -18.50 10.84
C HIS A 331 -12.63 -17.08 10.92
N VAL A 332 -13.95 -17.00 11.13
CA VAL A 332 -14.64 -15.73 11.37
C VAL A 332 -13.98 -15.02 12.54
N VAL A 333 -13.65 -13.75 12.35
CA VAL A 333 -13.05 -12.92 13.41
C VAL A 333 -13.94 -12.89 14.65
N LYS A 334 -13.34 -12.74 15.84
CA LYS A 334 -14.03 -12.82 17.14
C LYS A 334 -14.60 -14.21 17.46
N GLY A 335 -14.12 -15.25 16.80
CA GLY A 335 -14.51 -16.63 17.09
C GLY A 335 -13.90 -17.20 18.37
N LYS A 336 -12.94 -16.50 18.97
CA LYS A 336 -12.25 -16.81 20.22
C LYS A 336 -12.40 -15.68 21.23
N LEU A 337 -11.87 -15.86 22.45
CA LEU A 337 -11.88 -14.80 23.48
C LEU A 337 -10.90 -13.67 23.12
N PRO A 338 -11.24 -12.42 23.47
CA PRO A 338 -10.32 -11.29 23.28
C PRO A 338 -9.25 -11.27 24.37
N ASN A 339 -8.24 -10.41 24.17
CA ASN A 339 -7.30 -10.07 25.23
C ASN A 339 -7.88 -8.99 26.18
N GLU A 340 -7.09 -8.54 27.14
CA GLU A 340 -7.46 -7.59 28.21
C GLU A 340 -7.89 -6.21 27.70
N LEU A 341 -7.54 -5.88 26.43
CA LEU A 341 -7.96 -4.64 25.77
C LEU A 341 -9.26 -4.80 24.97
N GLY A 342 -9.73 -6.05 24.78
CA GLY A 342 -10.86 -6.34 23.90
C GLY A 342 -10.44 -6.51 22.43
N LEU A 343 -9.16 -6.82 22.16
CA LEU A 343 -8.64 -7.15 20.84
C LEU A 343 -8.74 -8.66 20.63
N TYR A 344 -9.23 -9.06 19.45
CA TYR A 344 -9.43 -10.46 19.07
C TYR A 344 -8.38 -10.92 18.08
N ASP A 345 -8.16 -12.22 18.03
CA ASP A 345 -7.37 -12.91 17.02
C ASP A 345 -5.90 -12.44 16.94
N MET A 346 -5.37 -11.84 18.05
CA MET A 346 -3.97 -11.43 18.15
C MET A 346 -3.01 -12.64 18.31
N SER A 347 -3.54 -13.87 18.38
CA SER A 347 -2.79 -15.11 18.42
C SER A 347 -3.46 -16.13 17.51
N GLY A 348 -2.91 -16.38 16.31
CA GLY A 348 -3.44 -17.29 15.30
C GLY A 348 -4.31 -16.58 14.25
N ASN A 349 -5.17 -17.31 13.59
CA ASN A 349 -6.00 -16.97 12.43
C ASN A 349 -5.15 -16.58 11.20
N VAL A 350 -4.66 -15.32 11.08
CA VAL A 350 -3.71 -14.95 10.05
C VAL A 350 -2.51 -14.19 10.63
N TRP A 351 -1.34 -14.39 10.06
CA TRP A 351 -0.19 -13.53 10.29
C TRP A 351 -0.50 -12.11 9.86
N GLU A 352 -0.07 -11.12 10.63
CA GLU A 352 -0.39 -9.72 10.42
C GLU A 352 0.82 -8.89 10.04
N TRP A 353 0.77 -8.23 8.90
CA TRP A 353 1.79 -7.32 8.43
C TRP A 353 1.96 -6.12 9.36
N CYS A 354 3.22 -5.81 9.69
CA CYS A 354 3.64 -4.61 10.41
C CYS A 354 4.41 -3.65 9.50
N GLN A 355 4.55 -2.38 9.93
CA GLN A 355 5.27 -1.36 9.15
C GLN A 355 6.78 -1.62 9.06
N ASP A 356 7.33 -2.30 10.05
CA ASP A 356 8.77 -2.43 10.25
C ASP A 356 9.43 -3.31 9.19
N TRP A 357 10.62 -2.91 8.75
CA TRP A 357 11.53 -3.82 8.10
C TRP A 357 12.06 -4.83 9.12
N TYR A 358 12.07 -6.09 8.74
CA TYR A 358 12.60 -7.14 9.61
C TYR A 358 14.13 -7.06 9.68
N SER A 359 14.64 -7.23 10.91
CA SER A 359 16.05 -7.50 11.19
C SER A 359 16.12 -8.35 12.45
N SER A 360 16.85 -9.47 12.38
CA SER A 360 17.03 -10.38 13.51
C SER A 360 17.81 -9.74 14.67
N SER A 361 18.58 -8.70 14.41
CA SER A 361 19.38 -8.00 15.42
C SER A 361 18.79 -6.68 15.90
N TYR A 362 17.60 -6.28 15.39
CA TYR A 362 17.03 -4.95 15.69
C TYR A 362 16.82 -4.71 17.19
N TYR A 363 16.39 -5.73 17.95
CA TYR A 363 16.08 -5.60 19.37
C TYR A 363 17.29 -5.17 20.20
N ALA A 364 18.52 -5.53 19.79
CA ALA A 364 19.75 -5.11 20.47
C ALA A 364 20.04 -3.60 20.36
N SER A 365 19.45 -2.92 19.39
CA SER A 365 19.68 -1.49 19.11
C SER A 365 18.39 -0.68 18.99
N SER A 366 17.24 -1.28 19.31
CA SER A 366 15.93 -0.63 19.24
C SER A 366 15.89 0.61 20.15
N PRO A 367 15.42 1.76 19.65
CA PRO A 367 15.12 2.91 20.50
C PRO A 367 14.05 2.55 21.56
N THR A 368 14.10 3.24 22.70
CA THR A 368 13.09 3.04 23.74
C THR A 368 11.74 3.67 23.36
N ASP A 369 11.75 4.85 22.74
CA ASP A 369 10.55 5.66 22.54
C ASP A 369 9.99 5.44 21.14
N ASN A 370 8.75 4.87 21.07
CA ASN A 370 8.00 4.61 19.85
C ASN A 370 8.86 3.98 18.74
N PRO A 371 9.57 2.85 19.02
CA PRO A 371 10.50 2.27 18.06
C PRO A 371 9.80 1.82 16.79
N LYS A 372 10.52 2.00 15.68
CA LYS A 372 10.10 1.59 14.36
C LYS A 372 11.33 1.39 13.49
N ASN A 373 11.49 0.20 12.94
CA ASN A 373 12.58 -0.06 12.00
C ASN A 373 12.23 0.41 10.59
N LEU A 374 12.68 1.61 10.24
CA LEU A 374 12.51 2.21 8.90
C LEU A 374 13.72 2.00 7.99
N SER A 375 14.81 1.42 8.50
CA SER A 375 15.99 1.12 7.70
C SER A 375 15.61 0.15 6.58
N SER A 376 16.10 0.39 5.36
CA SER A 376 15.81 -0.48 4.20
C SER A 376 16.18 -1.93 4.49
N GLY A 377 15.28 -2.85 4.19
CA GLY A 377 15.45 -4.30 4.34
C GLY A 377 14.88 -5.04 3.13
N SER A 378 15.01 -6.36 3.13
CA SER A 378 14.40 -7.25 2.13
C SER A 378 12.99 -7.69 2.53
N ASP A 379 12.71 -7.75 3.83
CA ASP A 379 11.52 -8.38 4.39
C ASP A 379 10.81 -7.47 5.38
N ARG A 380 9.49 -7.57 5.43
CA ARG A 380 8.62 -6.90 6.41
C ARG A 380 8.25 -7.84 7.53
N VAL A 381 8.06 -7.28 8.71
CA VAL A 381 7.66 -8.04 9.90
C VAL A 381 6.22 -8.54 9.77
N LEU A 382 6.00 -9.78 10.22
CA LEU A 382 4.72 -10.43 10.43
C LEU A 382 4.59 -10.87 11.88
N ARG A 383 3.41 -10.76 12.47
CA ARG A 383 3.15 -11.07 13.88
C ARG A 383 1.89 -11.92 14.04
N GLY A 384 1.78 -12.64 15.17
CA GLY A 384 0.55 -13.28 15.65
C GLY A 384 0.41 -14.78 15.38
N GLY A 385 1.10 -15.33 14.40
CA GLY A 385 0.86 -16.71 13.97
C GLY A 385 -0.35 -16.81 13.04
N SER A 386 -0.76 -18.03 12.69
CA SER A 386 -1.89 -18.27 11.80
C SER A 386 -2.54 -19.62 11.97
N TRP A 387 -3.66 -19.84 11.29
CA TRP A 387 -4.42 -21.09 11.21
C TRP A 387 -3.56 -22.30 10.82
N PHE A 388 -2.45 -22.09 10.15
CA PHE A 388 -1.60 -23.13 9.57
C PHE A 388 -0.37 -23.48 10.41
N ILE A 389 -0.05 -22.70 11.47
CA ILE A 389 1.20 -22.82 12.21
C ILE A 389 0.96 -23.40 13.62
N ASN A 390 1.97 -24.08 14.19
CA ASN A 390 1.85 -24.61 15.55
C ASN A 390 1.84 -23.50 16.61
N ALA A 391 1.37 -23.86 17.80
CA ALA A 391 1.16 -22.92 18.91
C ALA A 391 2.40 -22.09 19.29
N THR A 392 3.62 -22.63 19.13
CA THR A 392 4.86 -21.93 19.50
C THR A 392 5.00 -20.62 18.74
N TYR A 393 4.55 -20.54 17.49
CA TYR A 393 4.63 -19.34 16.65
C TYR A 393 3.44 -18.38 16.83
N CYS A 394 2.43 -18.74 17.64
CA CYS A 394 1.30 -17.86 17.97
C CYS A 394 1.51 -17.06 19.26
N ARG A 395 2.69 -17.16 19.91
CA ARG A 395 3.04 -16.40 21.12
C ARG A 395 3.09 -14.90 20.81
N VAL A 396 2.79 -14.07 21.82
CA VAL A 396 2.83 -12.61 21.65
C VAL A 396 4.23 -12.08 21.29
N ALA A 397 5.31 -12.78 21.67
CA ALA A 397 6.69 -12.42 21.36
C ALA A 397 7.17 -12.95 20.00
N SER A 398 6.50 -13.96 19.43
CA SER A 398 6.95 -14.62 18.20
C SER A 398 7.00 -13.67 17.01
N ARG A 399 8.09 -13.76 16.26
CA ARG A 399 8.37 -12.93 15.09
C ARG A 399 8.39 -13.77 13.82
N CYS A 400 7.90 -13.20 12.74
CA CYS A 400 8.02 -13.76 11.40
C CYS A 400 8.29 -12.64 10.40
N TYR A 401 8.63 -13.00 9.18
CA TYR A 401 8.91 -12.03 8.12
C TYR A 401 8.70 -12.62 6.74
N ASN A 402 8.44 -11.76 5.77
CA ASN A 402 8.44 -12.12 4.37
C ASN A 402 8.71 -10.89 3.49
N THR A 403 8.98 -11.14 2.19
CA THR A 403 9.13 -10.06 1.21
C THR A 403 7.85 -9.24 1.10
N PRO A 404 7.91 -7.91 0.88
CA PRO A 404 6.73 -7.05 0.81
C PRO A 404 5.69 -7.47 -0.23
N SER A 405 6.11 -8.18 -1.29
CA SER A 405 5.23 -8.67 -2.36
C SER A 405 4.62 -10.05 -2.09
N GLY A 406 4.99 -10.71 -0.99
CA GLY A 406 4.52 -12.06 -0.63
C GLY A 406 3.02 -12.10 -0.35
N ARG A 407 2.31 -13.07 -0.94
CA ARG A 407 0.86 -13.29 -0.74
C ARG A 407 0.62 -14.75 -0.39
N TYR A 408 0.02 -14.98 0.78
CA TYR A 408 -0.28 -16.33 1.27
C TYR A 408 -1.65 -16.35 1.95
N SER A 409 -2.32 -17.48 1.93
CA SER A 409 -3.63 -17.66 2.58
C SER A 409 -3.60 -17.62 4.11
N ALA A 410 -2.42 -17.40 4.66
CA ALA A 410 -2.17 -17.22 6.09
C ALA A 410 -1.70 -15.79 6.44
N TYR A 411 -1.68 -14.84 5.49
CA TYR A 411 -1.21 -13.47 5.68
C TYR A 411 -2.32 -12.46 5.46
N GLY A 412 -2.60 -11.68 6.48
CA GLY A 412 -3.53 -10.57 6.51
C GLY A 412 -2.92 -9.38 7.27
N PHE A 413 -3.75 -8.55 7.88
CA PHE A 413 -3.30 -7.38 8.63
C PHE A 413 -4.42 -6.80 9.50
N ARG A 414 -4.04 -5.96 10.44
CA ARG A 414 -4.95 -5.07 11.18
C ARG A 414 -4.52 -3.61 11.07
N LEU A 415 -5.39 -2.71 11.48
CA LEU A 415 -5.21 -1.27 11.35
C LEU A 415 -4.77 -0.64 12.67
N VAL A 416 -3.99 0.42 12.56
CA VAL A 416 -3.79 1.43 13.60
C VAL A 416 -4.36 2.75 13.08
N LEU A 417 -5.07 3.49 13.95
CA LEU A 417 -5.47 4.86 13.70
C LEU A 417 -4.68 5.77 14.63
N VAL A 418 -3.99 6.74 14.06
CA VAL A 418 -3.23 7.75 14.81
C VAL A 418 -4.20 8.66 15.53
N GLN A 419 -3.90 9.00 16.77
CA GLN A 419 -4.65 9.99 17.54
C GLN A 419 -4.28 11.39 17.00
N ASP A 420 -5.26 12.16 16.58
CA ASP A 420 -5.11 13.57 16.15
C ASP A 420 -4.76 14.49 17.32
#